data_faa664a3d66f29651d836a272bdc0289
#
_entry.id   faa664a3d66f29651d836a272bdc0289
#
_cell.length_a   1.000
_cell.length_b   1.000
_cell.length_c   1.000
_cell.angle_alpha   90.00
_cell.angle_beta   90.00
_cell.angle_gamma   90.00
#
_symmetry.space_group_name_H-M   'P 1'
#
loop_
_entity.id
_entity.type
_entity.pdbx_description
1 polymer ?
#
loop_
_entity_poly.entity_id
_entity_poly.type
_entity_poly.pdbx_seq_one_letter_code
_entity_poly.pdbx_strand_id
1 'polypeptide(L)'
;GIRMEVVSARLEGSTAQLYLTMQDLEGDRLDESCDFFDSEDLRFGVNITGSCMLLQYDPAAKTAHFLMTLSSQDGRPLPEGRFTFSADELLTQKSESSIDLSELLDYVNSSPTIQQIDDEHIRGWGSPDGSEPPDMGYALTPTLSLSPAPGITITAIGFWNGLLHIQSYYENISKTDDHGFLSLIAPDGTEKAASYSFYFWDAAGSGSYQEELFDISPDELDECAIRGQFVSGGTLIQGRWKVTVPLTQS
;
A
#
# COMPACT_ATOMS: atom_id res chain seq x y z
N GLY A 1 8.13 -20.56 17.34
CA GLY A 1 8.74 -19.76 16.26
C GLY A 1 7.95 -19.82 14.96
N ILE A 2 8.35 -19.03 13.97
CA ILE A 2 7.82 -19.11 12.61
C ILE A 2 8.91 -19.74 11.73
N ARG A 3 8.53 -20.75 10.96
CA ARG A 3 9.40 -21.48 10.03
C ARG A 3 9.13 -21.02 8.61
N MET A 4 10.17 -20.68 7.88
CA MET A 4 10.13 -20.39 6.45
C MET A 4 10.68 -21.57 5.66
N GLU A 5 10.03 -21.93 4.56
CA GLU A 5 10.50 -22.90 3.60
C GLU A 5 10.32 -22.38 2.17
N VAL A 6 11.28 -22.64 1.29
CA VAL A 6 11.10 -22.54 -0.17
C VAL A 6 10.70 -23.91 -0.66
N VAL A 7 9.44 -24.03 -1.06
CA VAL A 7 8.84 -25.32 -1.52
C VAL A 7 9.27 -25.63 -2.94
N SER A 8 9.32 -24.60 -3.79
CA SER A 8 9.80 -24.73 -5.17
C SER A 8 10.39 -23.41 -5.65
N ALA A 9 11.30 -23.52 -6.62
CA ALA A 9 11.91 -22.38 -7.28
C ALA A 9 12.09 -22.70 -8.76
N ARG A 10 11.79 -21.74 -9.63
CA ARG A 10 11.86 -21.87 -11.09
C ARG A 10 12.52 -20.65 -11.68
N LEU A 11 13.34 -20.86 -12.71
CA LEU A 11 14.00 -19.82 -13.47
C LEU A 11 13.69 -20.01 -14.96
N GLU A 12 13.06 -19.01 -15.57
CA GLU A 12 12.72 -19.03 -17.01
C GLU A 12 13.17 -17.72 -17.66
N GLY A 13 14.23 -17.78 -18.44
CA GLY A 13 14.78 -16.61 -19.12
C GLY A 13 15.08 -15.47 -18.15
N SER A 14 14.34 -14.39 -18.28
CA SER A 14 14.49 -13.18 -17.44
C SER A 14 13.64 -13.18 -16.16
N THR A 15 12.94 -14.28 -15.86
CA THR A 15 11.99 -14.34 -14.71
C THR A 15 12.34 -15.49 -13.77
N ALA A 16 12.32 -15.21 -12.46
CA ALA A 16 12.41 -16.22 -11.41
C ALA A 16 11.13 -16.22 -10.58
N GLN A 17 10.67 -17.42 -10.20
CA GLN A 17 9.54 -17.61 -9.32
C GLN A 17 9.93 -18.50 -8.14
N LEU A 18 9.58 -18.09 -6.93
CA LEU A 18 9.76 -18.85 -5.70
C LEU A 18 8.40 -19.05 -5.03
N TYR A 19 8.06 -20.30 -4.75
CA TYR A 19 6.92 -20.64 -3.91
C TYR A 19 7.42 -20.86 -2.48
N LEU A 20 6.92 -20.04 -1.56
CA LEU A 20 7.38 -19.95 -0.17
C LEU A 20 6.25 -20.32 0.79
N THR A 21 6.63 -20.83 1.95
CA THR A 21 5.68 -20.98 3.06
C THR A 21 6.24 -20.39 4.34
N MET A 22 5.36 -19.76 5.12
CA MET A 22 5.59 -19.31 6.47
C MET A 22 4.63 -20.03 7.40
N GLN A 23 5.16 -20.84 8.35
CA GLN A 23 4.34 -21.63 9.27
C GLN A 23 4.57 -21.20 10.71
N ASP A 24 3.49 -20.91 11.44
CA ASP A 24 3.57 -20.69 12.89
C ASP A 24 3.55 -22.02 13.65
N LEU A 25 4.68 -22.37 14.26
CA LEU A 25 4.87 -23.65 14.95
C LEU A 25 4.34 -23.66 16.39
N GLU A 26 4.12 -22.50 16.99
CA GLU A 26 3.85 -22.39 18.43
C GLU A 26 2.62 -21.55 18.76
N GLY A 27 2.20 -20.68 17.85
CA GLY A 27 1.13 -19.70 18.06
C GLY A 27 0.01 -19.81 17.03
N ASP A 28 -0.66 -18.71 16.87
CA ASP A 28 -1.72 -18.45 15.89
C ASP A 28 -1.63 -16.99 15.46
N ARG A 29 -0.42 -16.60 14.99
CA ARG A 29 -0.07 -15.22 14.68
C ARG A 29 -0.28 -14.88 13.21
N LEU A 30 -0.38 -15.90 12.34
CA LEU A 30 -0.54 -15.71 10.90
C LEU A 30 -2.01 -15.80 10.50
N ASP A 31 -2.39 -15.07 9.47
CA ASP A 31 -3.73 -15.09 8.89
C ASP A 31 -3.69 -14.74 7.37
N GLU A 32 -4.85 -14.52 6.79
CA GLU A 32 -5.03 -14.15 5.39
C GLU A 32 -4.55 -12.75 5.03
N SER A 33 -4.12 -11.94 6.00
CA SER A 33 -3.57 -10.60 5.77
C SER A 33 -2.05 -10.53 5.74
N CYS A 34 -1.37 -11.69 5.87
CA CYS A 34 0.09 -11.75 5.95
C CYS A 34 0.80 -11.18 4.71
N ASP A 35 1.83 -10.35 4.94
CA ASP A 35 2.82 -9.96 3.94
C ASP A 35 4.21 -9.78 4.56
N PHE A 36 5.24 -9.63 3.73
CA PHE A 36 6.62 -9.45 4.19
C PHE A 36 6.98 -8.00 4.52
N PHE A 37 6.07 -7.07 4.40
CA PHE A 37 6.26 -5.66 4.73
C PHE A 37 7.53 -5.06 4.07
N ASP A 38 7.73 -5.38 2.77
CA ASP A 38 8.89 -4.99 1.96
C ASP A 38 10.27 -5.39 2.55
N SER A 39 10.29 -6.38 3.47
CA SER A 39 11.51 -6.86 4.10
C SER A 39 12.18 -8.01 3.37
N GLU A 40 11.56 -8.50 2.31
CA GLU A 40 12.09 -9.60 1.52
C GLU A 40 13.22 -9.15 0.59
N ASP A 41 14.24 -9.97 0.47
CA ASP A 41 15.41 -9.72 -0.39
C ASP A 41 15.86 -11.00 -1.11
N LEU A 42 16.08 -10.89 -2.41
CA LEU A 42 16.71 -11.90 -3.25
C LEU A 42 17.56 -11.23 -4.33
N ARG A 43 18.88 -11.34 -4.22
CA ARG A 43 19.84 -10.59 -5.06
C ARG A 43 20.40 -11.44 -6.18
N PHE A 44 20.26 -10.97 -7.40
CA PHE A 44 20.84 -11.58 -8.61
C PHE A 44 22.11 -10.88 -9.12
N GLY A 45 22.48 -9.74 -8.54
CA GLY A 45 23.58 -8.91 -9.05
C GLY A 45 23.25 -8.15 -10.34
N VAL A 46 21.97 -8.13 -10.72
CA VAL A 46 21.40 -7.34 -11.82
C VAL A 46 20.17 -6.58 -11.33
N ASN A 47 19.76 -5.56 -12.07
CA ASN A 47 18.56 -4.82 -11.70
C ASN A 47 17.32 -5.68 -11.94
N ILE A 48 16.54 -5.87 -10.89
CA ILE A 48 15.30 -6.65 -10.91
C ILE A 48 14.14 -5.79 -10.41
N THR A 49 12.94 -6.18 -10.83
CA THR A 49 11.67 -5.77 -10.24
C THR A 49 10.90 -7.02 -9.86
N GLY A 50 10.02 -6.92 -8.89
CA GLY A 50 9.25 -8.08 -8.47
C GLY A 50 8.18 -7.76 -7.46
N SER A 51 7.47 -8.81 -7.10
CA SER A 51 6.43 -8.79 -6.08
C SER A 51 6.46 -10.11 -5.31
N CYS A 52 6.09 -10.04 -4.04
CA CYS A 52 5.81 -11.21 -3.23
C CYS A 52 4.37 -11.08 -2.71
N MET A 53 3.51 -12.02 -3.07
CA MET A 53 2.09 -11.97 -2.72
C MET A 53 1.65 -13.23 -2.00
N LEU A 54 0.78 -13.06 -1.03
CA LEU A 54 0.09 -14.16 -0.39
C LEU A 54 -0.86 -14.81 -1.41
N LEU A 55 -0.74 -16.14 -1.57
CA LEU A 55 -1.65 -16.92 -2.40
C LEU A 55 -2.83 -17.45 -1.59
N GLN A 56 -2.55 -17.94 -0.40
CA GLN A 56 -3.54 -18.48 0.53
C GLN A 56 -2.97 -18.61 1.93
N TYR A 57 -3.86 -18.65 2.89
CA TYR A 57 -3.59 -19.07 4.28
C TYR A 57 -4.33 -20.37 4.58
N ASP A 58 -3.63 -21.35 5.17
CA ASP A 58 -4.22 -22.59 5.70
C ASP A 58 -4.31 -22.48 7.23
N PRO A 59 -5.50 -22.22 7.80
CA PRO A 59 -5.65 -22.07 9.24
C PRO A 59 -5.44 -23.39 10.01
N ALA A 60 -5.65 -24.55 9.39
CA ALA A 60 -5.43 -25.84 10.03
C ALA A 60 -3.95 -26.17 10.18
N ALA A 61 -3.15 -25.84 9.16
CA ALA A 61 -1.70 -25.97 9.17
C ALA A 61 -0.99 -24.73 9.74
N LYS A 62 -1.71 -23.62 10.00
CA LYS A 62 -1.18 -22.31 10.41
C LYS A 62 -0.08 -21.83 9.44
N THR A 63 -0.34 -21.97 8.15
CA THR A 63 0.66 -21.78 7.11
C THR A 63 0.18 -20.77 6.08
N ALA A 64 0.93 -19.71 5.90
CA ALA A 64 0.78 -18.74 4.81
C ALA A 64 1.65 -19.16 3.62
N HIS A 65 1.09 -19.14 2.42
CA HIS A 65 1.71 -19.53 1.17
C HIS A 65 1.91 -18.33 0.27
N PHE A 66 3.14 -18.10 -0.18
CA PHE A 66 3.50 -16.94 -0.98
C PHE A 66 4.07 -17.33 -2.34
N LEU A 67 3.84 -16.47 -3.31
CA LEU A 67 4.53 -16.49 -4.61
C LEU A 67 5.33 -15.20 -4.76
N MET A 68 6.65 -15.37 -4.82
CA MET A 68 7.55 -14.30 -5.22
C MET A 68 7.83 -14.43 -6.72
N THR A 69 7.63 -13.35 -7.47
CA THR A 69 7.97 -13.27 -8.89
C THR A 69 8.93 -12.11 -9.11
N LEU A 70 10.08 -12.40 -9.72
CA LEU A 70 11.13 -11.42 -9.99
C LEU A 70 11.46 -11.42 -11.47
N SER A 71 11.66 -10.25 -12.04
CA SER A 71 12.00 -10.09 -13.47
C SER A 71 13.16 -9.10 -13.64
N SER A 72 14.05 -9.42 -14.57
CA SER A 72 15.12 -8.51 -14.97
C SER A 72 14.52 -7.27 -15.65
N GLN A 73 14.91 -6.09 -15.21
CA GLN A 73 14.41 -4.82 -15.75
C GLN A 73 14.84 -4.56 -17.21
N ASP A 74 15.97 -5.13 -17.63
CA ASP A 74 16.50 -4.98 -18.98
C ASP A 74 16.14 -6.16 -19.91
N GLY A 75 15.34 -7.12 -19.43
CA GLY A 75 14.87 -8.29 -20.16
C GLY A 75 15.95 -9.36 -20.40
N ARG A 76 17.16 -9.21 -19.86
CA ARG A 76 18.20 -10.22 -19.98
C ARG A 76 17.91 -11.42 -19.11
N PRO A 77 18.37 -12.62 -19.52
CA PRO A 77 18.25 -13.80 -18.67
C PRO A 77 18.87 -13.57 -17.29
N LEU A 78 18.16 -14.00 -16.26
CA LEU A 78 18.70 -14.03 -14.89
C LEU A 78 19.77 -15.12 -14.80
N PRO A 79 20.85 -14.90 -14.01
CA PRO A 79 21.92 -15.88 -13.88
C PRO A 79 21.45 -17.12 -13.10
N GLU A 80 21.97 -18.27 -13.51
CA GLU A 80 21.85 -19.50 -12.74
C GLU A 80 22.80 -19.48 -11.52
N GLY A 81 22.44 -20.21 -10.47
CA GLY A 81 23.30 -20.31 -9.30
C GLY A 81 22.57 -20.65 -8.00
N ARG A 82 23.26 -20.39 -6.90
CA ARG A 82 22.68 -20.50 -5.56
C ARG A 82 22.37 -19.10 -5.05
N PHE A 83 21.10 -18.86 -4.73
CA PHE A 83 20.63 -17.57 -4.28
C PHE A 83 20.03 -17.68 -2.88
N THR A 84 20.25 -16.68 -2.06
CA THR A 84 19.69 -16.64 -0.71
C THR A 84 18.50 -15.68 -0.71
N PHE A 85 17.33 -16.24 -0.46
CA PHE A 85 16.15 -15.48 -0.07
C PHE A 85 16.23 -15.16 1.43
N SER A 86 15.94 -13.94 1.80
CA SER A 86 15.83 -13.53 3.21
C SER A 86 14.63 -12.62 3.41
N ALA A 87 14.07 -12.66 4.62
CA ALA A 87 13.09 -11.73 5.12
C ALA A 87 13.32 -11.48 6.60
N ASP A 88 13.16 -10.25 7.04
CA ASP A 88 13.41 -9.87 8.43
C ASP A 88 12.10 -9.50 9.16
N GLU A 89 11.01 -9.22 8.45
CA GLU A 89 9.73 -8.82 9.00
C GLU A 89 8.57 -9.55 8.31
N LEU A 90 7.47 -9.70 9.03
CA LEU A 90 6.19 -10.21 8.53
C LEU A 90 5.09 -9.42 9.22
N LEU A 91 4.23 -8.76 8.45
CA LEU A 91 3.05 -8.08 8.95
C LEU A 91 1.84 -8.98 8.79
N THR A 92 0.95 -9.00 9.79
CA THR A 92 -0.21 -9.88 9.85
C THR A 92 -1.31 -9.29 10.73
N GLN A 93 -2.50 -9.87 10.73
CA GLN A 93 -3.65 -9.42 11.53
C GLN A 93 -4.07 -7.98 11.19
N LYS A 94 -4.00 -7.64 9.92
CA LYS A 94 -4.53 -6.38 9.40
C LYS A 94 -6.06 -6.44 9.34
N SER A 95 -6.69 -5.28 9.43
CA SER A 95 -8.15 -5.14 9.31
C SER A 95 -8.50 -4.40 8.03
N GLU A 96 -9.41 -4.97 7.24
CA GLU A 96 -10.01 -4.29 6.09
C GLU A 96 -11.38 -3.75 6.47
N SER A 97 -11.68 -2.53 6.05
CA SER A 97 -12.98 -1.90 6.29
C SER A 97 -13.45 -1.08 5.10
N SER A 98 -14.76 -1.03 4.90
CA SER A 98 -15.41 -0.14 3.96
C SER A 98 -16.39 0.75 4.73
N ILE A 99 -16.17 2.05 4.70
CA ILE A 99 -16.82 3.01 5.60
C ILE A 99 -17.49 4.11 4.77
N ASP A 100 -18.73 4.43 5.12
CA ASP A 100 -19.43 5.61 4.62
C ASP A 100 -18.87 6.85 5.33
N LEU A 101 -18.35 7.77 4.54
CA LEU A 101 -17.76 9.03 4.98
C LEU A 101 -18.53 10.24 4.47
N SER A 102 -19.81 10.07 4.13
CA SER A 102 -20.63 11.15 3.57
C SER A 102 -20.77 12.34 4.53
N GLU A 103 -20.52 12.16 5.81
CA GLU A 103 -20.42 13.26 6.79
C GLU A 103 -19.31 14.27 6.44
N LEU A 104 -18.29 13.89 5.64
CA LEU A 104 -17.26 14.81 5.16
C LEU A 104 -17.82 15.93 4.29
N LEU A 105 -18.97 15.74 3.65
CA LEU A 105 -19.61 16.75 2.84
C LEU A 105 -19.96 18.01 3.63
N ASP A 106 -20.23 17.87 4.95
CA ASP A 106 -20.52 18.99 5.84
C ASP A 106 -19.27 19.87 6.13
N TYR A 107 -18.08 19.37 5.80
CA TYR A 107 -16.79 20.04 6.05
C TYR A 107 -16.12 20.56 4.79
N VAL A 108 -16.76 20.41 3.61
CA VAL A 108 -16.16 20.85 2.34
C VAL A 108 -15.88 22.35 2.37
N ASN A 109 -14.60 22.70 2.24
CA ASN A 109 -14.17 24.08 2.22
C ASN A 109 -14.00 24.59 0.78
N SER A 110 -14.73 25.63 0.39
CA SER A 110 -14.63 26.24 -0.92
C SER A 110 -13.43 27.19 -1.08
N SER A 111 -12.69 27.47 -0.01
CA SER A 111 -11.48 28.31 -0.01
C SER A 111 -10.50 27.81 1.04
N PRO A 112 -9.98 26.59 0.88
CA PRO A 112 -9.08 25.98 1.85
C PRO A 112 -7.74 26.70 1.92
N THR A 113 -7.09 26.61 3.06
CA THR A 113 -5.70 27.02 3.20
C THR A 113 -4.80 25.95 2.62
N ILE A 114 -3.81 26.37 1.82
CA ILE A 114 -2.86 25.51 1.14
C ILE A 114 -1.50 25.66 1.78
N GLN A 115 -0.80 24.55 1.94
CA GLN A 115 0.60 24.50 2.36
C GLN A 115 1.49 23.99 1.23
N GLN A 116 2.70 24.51 1.17
CA GLN A 116 3.73 23.99 0.27
C GLN A 116 4.40 22.77 0.93
N ILE A 117 4.63 21.73 0.15
CA ILE A 117 5.34 20.52 0.54
C ILE A 117 6.74 20.57 -0.09
N ASP A 118 7.77 20.39 0.71
CA ASP A 118 9.14 20.30 0.22
C ASP A 118 9.31 19.02 -0.63
N ASP A 119 9.98 19.14 -1.77
CA ASP A 119 10.18 18.04 -2.73
C ASP A 119 10.78 16.79 -2.07
N GLU A 120 11.63 16.97 -1.07
CA GLU A 120 12.25 15.86 -0.33
C GLU A 120 11.24 15.03 0.51
N HIS A 121 10.07 15.59 0.81
CA HIS A 121 8.99 14.89 1.52
C HIS A 121 8.02 14.17 0.58
N ILE A 122 7.97 14.53 -0.71
CA ILE A 122 7.10 13.87 -1.69
C ILE A 122 7.65 12.47 -1.96
N ARG A 123 6.77 11.45 -1.90
CA ARG A 123 7.16 10.05 -2.00
C ARG A 123 6.66 9.36 -3.26
N GLY A 124 5.63 9.86 -3.84
CA GLY A 124 5.08 9.31 -5.05
C GLY A 124 3.74 9.91 -5.41
N TRP A 125 3.28 9.53 -6.56
CA TRP A 125 1.98 9.93 -7.07
C TRP A 125 1.42 8.84 -7.99
N GLY A 126 0.12 8.95 -8.27
CA GLY A 126 -0.59 8.04 -9.16
C GLY A 126 -1.72 8.74 -9.89
N SER A 127 -1.95 8.28 -11.10
CA SER A 127 -3.12 8.62 -11.90
C SER A 127 -3.43 7.47 -12.86
N PRO A 128 -4.68 7.31 -13.34
CA PRO A 128 -5.05 6.24 -14.26
C PRO A 128 -4.30 6.26 -15.59
N ASP A 129 -3.88 7.44 -16.06
CA ASP A 129 -3.19 7.63 -17.34
C ASP A 129 -1.68 7.86 -17.20
N GLY A 130 -1.15 7.83 -15.96
CA GLY A 130 0.26 8.05 -15.67
C GLY A 130 0.67 9.53 -15.73
N SER A 131 -0.27 10.47 -15.81
CA SER A 131 0.05 11.90 -15.77
C SER A 131 0.32 12.35 -14.33
N GLU A 132 1.20 13.31 -14.18
CA GLU A 132 1.54 13.93 -12.91
C GLU A 132 0.35 14.74 -12.37
N PRO A 133 0.03 14.68 -11.05
CA PRO A 133 -0.99 15.52 -10.44
C PRO A 133 -0.72 17.00 -10.69
N PRO A 134 -1.76 17.81 -11.02
CA PRO A 134 -1.59 19.24 -11.09
C PRO A 134 -1.16 19.80 -9.74
N ASP A 135 -0.24 20.77 -9.76
CA ASP A 135 0.25 21.46 -8.57
C ASP A 135 0.83 20.52 -7.48
N MET A 136 1.39 19.35 -7.88
CA MET A 136 2.14 18.50 -6.97
C MET A 136 3.22 19.33 -6.24
N GLY A 137 3.28 19.20 -4.92
CA GLY A 137 4.10 20.08 -4.06
C GLY A 137 3.26 21.08 -3.27
N TYR A 138 1.94 21.08 -3.46
CA TYR A 138 0.99 21.83 -2.65
C TYR A 138 -0.12 20.90 -2.19
N ALA A 139 -0.51 21.02 -0.93
CA ALA A 139 -1.55 20.21 -0.30
C ALA A 139 -2.47 21.06 0.58
N LEU A 140 -3.64 20.53 0.90
CA LEU A 140 -4.50 21.16 1.89
C LEU A 140 -3.78 21.23 3.25
N THR A 141 -3.96 22.35 3.97
CA THR A 141 -3.57 22.43 5.37
C THR A 141 -4.56 21.64 6.21
N PRO A 142 -4.11 20.73 7.12
CA PRO A 142 -5.00 19.98 8.00
C PRO A 142 -5.92 20.87 8.82
N THR A 143 -7.22 20.64 8.77
CA THR A 143 -8.26 21.40 9.51
C THR A 143 -9.29 20.47 10.17
N LEU A 144 -9.23 19.17 9.89
CA LEU A 144 -10.12 18.14 10.41
C LEU A 144 -9.33 17.10 11.23
N SER A 145 -10.06 16.31 11.99
CA SER A 145 -9.54 15.13 12.68
C SER A 145 -10.66 14.10 12.80
N LEU A 146 -11.01 13.47 11.66
CA LEU A 146 -12.00 12.41 11.63
C LEU A 146 -11.27 11.08 11.42
N SER A 147 -11.42 10.16 12.35
CA SER A 147 -10.70 8.87 12.33
C SER A 147 -11.62 7.73 11.91
N PRO A 148 -11.63 7.35 10.63
CA PRO A 148 -12.47 6.25 10.13
C PRO A 148 -11.97 4.88 10.58
N ALA A 149 -10.67 4.72 10.81
CA ALA A 149 -10.07 3.46 11.26
C ALA A 149 -8.85 3.76 12.16
N PRO A 150 -8.39 2.79 12.98
CA PRO A 150 -7.18 2.96 13.79
C PRO A 150 -5.98 3.35 12.92
N GLY A 151 -5.21 4.36 13.35
CA GLY A 151 -4.03 4.83 12.63
C GLY A 151 -4.32 5.70 11.39
N ILE A 152 -5.59 5.90 11.04
CA ILE A 152 -6.01 6.65 9.85
C ILE A 152 -6.88 7.85 10.26
N THR A 153 -6.54 9.02 9.76
CA THR A 153 -7.28 10.26 10.01
C THR A 153 -7.51 11.04 8.73
N ILE A 154 -8.75 11.41 8.44
CA ILE A 154 -9.05 12.39 7.39
C ILE A 154 -8.78 13.78 7.98
N THR A 155 -7.89 14.52 7.34
CA THR A 155 -7.33 15.77 7.87
C THR A 155 -7.80 17.02 7.17
N ALA A 156 -8.28 16.92 5.93
CA ALA A 156 -8.84 18.04 5.18
C ALA A 156 -9.73 17.58 4.05
N ILE A 157 -10.69 18.43 3.66
CA ILE A 157 -11.47 18.32 2.43
C ILE A 157 -11.79 19.72 1.90
N GLY A 158 -11.67 19.93 0.59
CA GLY A 158 -12.01 21.22 -0.01
C GLY A 158 -11.70 21.32 -1.49
N PHE A 159 -12.24 22.35 -2.13
CA PHE A 159 -11.99 22.64 -3.53
C PHE A 159 -10.79 23.56 -3.70
N TRP A 160 -9.81 23.13 -4.50
CA TRP A 160 -8.68 23.95 -4.88
C TRP A 160 -8.29 23.67 -6.35
N ASN A 161 -7.99 24.73 -7.10
CA ASN A 161 -7.67 24.70 -8.54
C ASN A 161 -8.65 23.88 -9.40
N GLY A 162 -9.95 23.89 -9.03
CA GLY A 162 -11.01 23.23 -9.79
C GLY A 162 -11.20 21.75 -9.50
N LEU A 163 -10.41 21.18 -8.57
CA LEU A 163 -10.52 19.80 -8.13
C LEU A 163 -11.00 19.75 -6.67
N LEU A 164 -11.72 18.69 -6.32
CA LEU A 164 -11.97 18.34 -4.93
C LEU A 164 -10.75 17.59 -4.41
N HIS A 165 -10.17 18.06 -3.33
CA HIS A 165 -9.09 17.45 -2.60
C HIS A 165 -9.62 16.83 -1.31
N ILE A 166 -9.22 15.58 -1.01
CA ILE A 166 -9.46 14.94 0.27
C ILE A 166 -8.11 14.42 0.76
N GLN A 167 -7.74 14.82 2.00
CA GLN A 167 -6.46 14.48 2.59
C GLN A 167 -6.64 13.48 3.72
N SER A 168 -5.88 12.39 3.67
CA SER A 168 -5.76 11.37 4.70
C SER A 168 -4.37 11.38 5.31
N TYR A 169 -4.27 11.08 6.61
CA TYR A 169 -3.01 10.88 7.32
C TYR A 169 -2.95 9.47 7.90
N TYR A 170 -1.82 8.82 7.74
CA TYR A 170 -1.51 7.46 8.19
C TYR A 170 -0.39 7.49 9.20
N GLU A 171 -0.64 6.97 10.41
CA GLU A 171 0.33 6.94 11.49
C GLU A 171 1.29 5.76 11.36
N ASN A 172 2.51 5.90 11.92
CA ASN A 172 3.45 4.79 12.14
C ASN A 172 3.73 3.92 10.90
N ILE A 173 3.81 4.52 9.73
CA ILE A 173 4.00 3.82 8.44
C ILE A 173 5.23 2.89 8.38
N SER A 174 6.17 3.01 9.31
CA SER A 174 7.29 2.09 9.48
C SER A 174 6.96 0.81 10.28
N LYS A 175 5.73 0.69 10.79
CA LYS A 175 5.28 -0.44 11.62
C LYS A 175 3.94 -1.01 11.22
N THR A 176 3.19 -0.29 10.41
CA THR A 176 1.86 -0.65 9.94
C THR A 176 1.80 -0.47 8.43
N ASP A 177 0.90 -1.20 7.79
CA ASP A 177 0.59 -1.04 6.37
C ASP A 177 -0.73 -0.26 6.23
N ASP A 178 -0.89 0.78 7.08
CA ASP A 178 -2.10 1.58 7.07
C ASP A 178 -2.17 2.36 5.75
N HIS A 179 -3.23 2.10 5.00
CA HIS A 179 -3.50 2.80 3.74
C HIS A 179 -4.98 2.75 3.41
N GLY A 180 -5.40 3.53 2.43
CA GLY A 180 -6.78 3.52 1.98
C GLY A 180 -6.98 4.25 0.67
N PHE A 181 -8.18 4.07 0.14
CA PHE A 181 -8.63 4.75 -1.06
C PHE A 181 -10.03 5.29 -0.84
N LEU A 182 -10.24 6.50 -1.31
CA LEU A 182 -11.54 7.13 -1.28
C LEU A 182 -12.21 7.03 -2.65
N SER A 183 -13.52 6.97 -2.65
CA SER A 183 -14.32 7.03 -3.86
C SER A 183 -15.58 7.86 -3.65
N LEU A 184 -16.04 8.50 -4.72
CA LEU A 184 -17.31 9.17 -4.77
C LEU A 184 -18.33 8.22 -5.39
N ILE A 185 -19.49 8.10 -4.74
CA ILE A 185 -20.57 7.24 -5.20
C ILE A 185 -21.70 8.15 -5.72
N ALA A 186 -21.90 8.14 -7.02
CA ALA A 186 -22.98 8.90 -7.66
C ALA A 186 -24.37 8.34 -7.30
N PRO A 187 -25.47 9.09 -7.50
CA PRO A 187 -26.82 8.65 -7.18
C PRO A 187 -27.27 7.37 -7.89
N ASP A 188 -26.71 7.08 -9.06
CA ASP A 188 -26.96 5.85 -9.81
C ASP A 188 -26.13 4.64 -9.34
N GLY A 189 -25.30 4.83 -8.30
CA GLY A 189 -24.40 3.82 -7.75
C GLY A 189 -23.05 3.71 -8.47
N THR A 190 -22.78 4.54 -9.47
CA THR A 190 -21.47 4.57 -10.13
C THR A 190 -20.40 5.05 -9.16
N GLU A 191 -19.33 4.27 -9.07
CA GLU A 191 -18.15 4.61 -8.24
C GLU A 191 -17.12 5.35 -9.08
N LYS A 192 -16.67 6.51 -8.59
CA LYS A 192 -15.64 7.35 -9.18
C LYS A 192 -14.43 7.39 -8.25
N ALA A 193 -13.33 6.78 -8.68
CA ALA A 193 -12.05 6.87 -8.01
C ALA A 193 -11.40 8.25 -8.20
N ALA A 194 -10.42 8.57 -7.39
CA ALA A 194 -9.61 9.77 -7.55
C ALA A 194 -8.95 9.81 -8.94
N SER A 195 -8.94 10.99 -9.56
CA SER A 195 -8.28 11.26 -10.83
C SER A 195 -6.76 11.31 -10.65
N TYR A 196 -6.31 11.77 -9.49
CA TYR A 196 -4.91 11.82 -9.10
C TYR A 196 -4.78 11.51 -7.61
N SER A 197 -3.61 11.06 -7.20
CA SER A 197 -3.20 10.96 -5.81
C SER A 197 -1.71 11.29 -5.68
N PHE A 198 -1.29 11.84 -4.55
CA PHE A 198 0.11 11.94 -4.21
C PHE A 198 0.32 11.76 -2.70
N TYR A 199 1.54 11.36 -2.35
CA TYR A 199 1.93 10.96 -1.01
C TYR A 199 3.13 11.77 -0.55
N PHE A 200 3.08 12.22 0.70
CA PHE A 200 4.21 12.93 1.31
C PHE A 200 4.34 12.61 2.79
N TRP A 201 5.57 12.64 3.30
CA TRP A 201 5.80 12.38 4.70
C TRP A 201 5.49 13.61 5.56
N ASP A 202 5.13 13.34 6.82
CA ASP A 202 5.12 14.38 7.84
C ASP A 202 6.56 14.86 8.14
N ALA A 203 6.68 16.00 8.84
CA ALA A 203 7.97 16.57 9.18
C ALA A 203 8.82 15.67 10.11
N ALA A 204 8.19 14.73 10.81
CA ALA A 204 8.86 13.78 11.69
C ALA A 204 9.32 12.51 10.95
N GLY A 205 8.82 12.27 9.74
CA GLY A 205 9.07 11.07 8.94
C GLY A 205 8.47 9.79 9.54
N SER A 206 7.50 9.93 10.43
CA SER A 206 6.84 8.81 11.10
C SER A 206 5.46 8.48 10.56
N GLY A 207 4.82 9.44 9.89
CA GLY A 207 3.54 9.32 9.25
C GLY A 207 3.58 9.77 7.80
N SER A 208 2.55 9.46 7.07
CA SER A 208 2.38 9.82 5.67
C SER A 208 1.03 10.47 5.44
N TYR A 209 1.02 11.52 4.64
CA TYR A 209 -0.19 12.07 4.07
C TYR A 209 -0.42 11.49 2.68
N GLN A 210 -1.68 11.28 2.35
CA GLN A 210 -2.16 11.02 1.00
C GLN A 210 -3.17 12.10 0.66
N GLU A 211 -3.01 12.73 -0.49
CA GLU A 211 -3.99 13.65 -1.04
C GLU A 211 -4.59 13.02 -2.29
N GLU A 212 -5.91 12.85 -2.30
CA GLU A 212 -6.69 12.30 -3.42
C GLU A 212 -7.50 13.43 -4.06
N LEU A 213 -7.38 13.56 -5.37
CA LEU A 213 -7.94 14.64 -6.16
C LEU A 213 -9.02 14.10 -7.11
N PHE A 214 -10.20 14.68 -7.05
CA PHE A 214 -11.35 14.27 -7.85
C PHE A 214 -11.76 15.40 -8.80
N ASP A 215 -11.88 15.06 -10.08
CA ASP A 215 -12.45 15.98 -11.09
C ASP A 215 -13.97 15.93 -11.00
N ILE A 216 -14.52 16.78 -10.12
CA ILE A 216 -15.94 16.90 -9.85
C ILE A 216 -16.28 18.37 -9.53
N SER A 217 -17.45 18.83 -9.96
CA SER A 217 -17.96 20.14 -9.57
C SER A 217 -18.65 20.12 -8.20
N PRO A 218 -18.76 21.27 -7.50
CA PRO A 218 -19.50 21.36 -6.25
C PRO A 218 -20.95 20.85 -6.35
N ASP A 219 -21.66 21.23 -7.42
CA ASP A 219 -23.07 20.84 -7.63
C ASP A 219 -23.23 19.31 -7.80
N GLU A 220 -22.26 18.66 -8.48
CA GLU A 220 -22.24 17.20 -8.63
C GLU A 220 -21.87 16.50 -7.31
N LEU A 221 -20.97 17.10 -6.52
CA LEU A 221 -20.56 16.53 -5.23
C LEU A 221 -21.70 16.47 -4.23
N ASP A 222 -22.60 17.48 -4.23
CA ASP A 222 -23.78 17.54 -3.34
C ASP A 222 -24.74 16.35 -3.53
N GLU A 223 -24.66 15.66 -4.67
CA GLU A 223 -25.47 14.48 -4.98
C GLU A 223 -24.76 13.16 -4.69
N CYS A 224 -23.45 13.20 -4.35
CA CYS A 224 -22.64 12.02 -4.13
C CYS A 224 -22.58 11.61 -2.65
N ALA A 225 -22.27 10.33 -2.42
CA ALA A 225 -21.75 9.85 -1.15
C ALA A 225 -20.22 9.68 -1.23
N ILE A 226 -19.53 9.73 -0.09
CA ILE A 226 -18.11 9.44 0.00
C ILE A 226 -17.91 8.09 0.68
N ARG A 227 -17.13 7.20 0.07
CA ARG A 227 -16.77 5.90 0.64
C ARG A 227 -15.27 5.80 0.81
N GLY A 228 -14.83 5.30 1.97
CA GLY A 228 -13.44 4.91 2.21
C GLY A 228 -13.30 3.40 2.27
N GLN A 229 -12.25 2.87 1.64
CA GLN A 229 -11.78 1.49 1.80
C GLN A 229 -10.43 1.56 2.46
N PHE A 230 -10.27 0.96 3.64
CA PHE A 230 -9.08 1.07 4.45
C PHE A 230 -8.54 -0.30 4.84
N VAL A 231 -7.22 -0.41 4.80
CA VAL A 231 -6.45 -1.44 5.50
C VAL A 231 -5.78 -0.76 6.68
N SER A 232 -5.90 -1.32 7.87
CA SER A 232 -5.37 -0.69 9.07
C SER A 232 -4.89 -1.69 10.11
N GLY A 233 -4.00 -1.21 10.98
CA GLY A 233 -3.45 -1.99 12.07
C GLY A 233 -2.48 -3.05 11.61
N GLY A 234 -2.47 -4.16 12.33
CA GLY A 234 -1.58 -5.28 12.08
C GLY A 234 -0.59 -5.50 13.21
N THR A 235 0.00 -6.67 13.18
CA THR A 235 1.06 -7.09 14.11
C THR A 235 2.32 -7.35 13.34
N LEU A 236 3.36 -6.53 13.58
CA LEU A 236 4.67 -6.72 12.97
C LEU A 236 5.45 -7.79 13.74
N ILE A 237 5.79 -8.88 13.07
CA ILE A 237 6.58 -9.98 13.59
C ILE A 237 8.00 -9.87 13.04
N GLN A 238 8.95 -9.60 13.91
CA GLN A 238 10.36 -9.58 13.53
C GLN A 238 10.95 -10.99 13.54
N GLY A 239 11.79 -11.28 12.51
CA GLY A 239 12.46 -12.54 12.34
C GLY A 239 13.81 -12.38 11.66
N ARG A 240 14.43 -13.50 11.31
CA ARG A 240 15.65 -13.57 10.49
C ARG A 240 15.59 -14.84 9.66
N TRP A 241 14.65 -14.84 8.71
CA TRP A 241 14.48 -16.00 7.86
C TRP A 241 15.43 -15.93 6.67
N LYS A 242 16.17 -17.01 6.45
CA LYS A 242 17.09 -17.13 5.32
C LYS A 242 17.10 -18.55 4.79
N VAL A 243 16.98 -18.69 3.48
CA VAL A 243 17.08 -19.98 2.81
C VAL A 243 17.84 -19.82 1.50
N THR A 244 18.76 -20.73 1.22
CA THR A 244 19.52 -20.73 -0.03
C THR A 244 19.01 -21.83 -0.94
N VAL A 245 18.59 -21.46 -2.13
CA VAL A 245 18.03 -22.34 -3.16
C VAL A 245 18.87 -22.33 -4.43
N PRO A 246 18.99 -23.47 -5.13
CA PRO A 246 19.52 -23.49 -6.47
C PRO A 246 18.45 -23.00 -7.45
N LEU A 247 18.84 -22.12 -8.35
CA LEU A 247 18.03 -21.70 -9.49
C LEU A 247 18.76 -22.10 -10.76
N THR A 248 18.13 -22.92 -11.59
CA THR A 248 18.61 -23.36 -12.90
C THR A 248 17.53 -23.08 -13.94
N GLN A 249 17.96 -22.74 -15.15
CA GLN A 249 17.02 -22.57 -16.27
C GLN A 249 16.22 -23.85 -16.50
N SER A 250 14.93 -23.71 -16.73
CA SER A 250 13.99 -24.80 -16.99
C SER A 250 13.97 -25.16 -18.45
#